data_3a47da3e3fa97b5dfcca23008d676396
#
_entry.id   3a47da3e3fa97b5dfcca23008d676396
#
_cell.length_a   1.000
_cell.length_b   1.000
_cell.length_c   1.000
_cell.angle_alpha   90.00
_cell.angle_beta   90.00
_cell.angle_gamma   90.00
#
_symmetry.space_group_name_H-M   'P 1'
#
loop_
_entity.id
_entity.type
_entity.pdbx_description
1 polymer ?
#
loop_
_entity_poly.entity_id
_entity_poly.type
_entity_poly.pdbx_seq_one_letter_code
_entity_poly.pdbx_strand_id
1 'polypeptide(L)'
;PLITPTVLIQNECLNFKIEHKIDIEYKLTDCTLNLYFVDRFNYDRFLIFDIQEDKSLTLANDFKKIIGYNDCKEPIYSEELDCNKLNWYEDINALCPSIKEINGGNLKTGTYIALLSYSTSKGIALSNYLGATNPFPIVDKVLSEQEIYVTDKALEITINNVSTDTRYKYVNLVIGEHQNSFTEYKLVATIPITGSTLRYVYTGNEKKGVD
;
A
#
# COMPACT_ATOMS: atom_id res chain seq x y z
N PRO A 1 -19.21 10.26 42.77
CA PRO A 1 -19.69 11.06 41.65
C PRO A 1 -20.05 10.12 40.50
N LEU A 2 -21.27 10.23 39.99
CA LEU A 2 -21.70 9.54 38.79
C LEU A 2 -20.90 10.14 37.60
N ILE A 3 -20.06 9.33 36.97
CA ILE A 3 -19.39 9.75 35.74
C ILE A 3 -20.42 9.65 34.62
N THR A 4 -20.82 10.78 34.09
CA THR A 4 -21.72 10.83 32.93
C THR A 4 -20.89 10.56 31.67
N PRO A 5 -21.14 9.51 30.90
CA PRO A 5 -20.40 9.25 29.67
C PRO A 5 -20.70 10.35 28.65
N THR A 6 -19.67 10.82 27.98
CA THR A 6 -19.78 11.78 26.89
C THR A 6 -19.60 11.04 25.55
N VAL A 7 -20.53 11.27 24.62
CA VAL A 7 -20.39 10.74 23.24
C VAL A 7 -19.40 11.63 22.50
N LEU A 8 -18.26 11.09 22.10
CA LEU A 8 -17.25 11.81 21.33
C LEU A 8 -17.59 11.88 19.84
N ILE A 9 -18.12 10.79 19.31
CA ILE A 9 -18.53 10.70 17.91
C ILE A 9 -19.60 9.62 17.74
N GLN A 10 -20.56 9.88 16.88
CA GLN A 10 -21.57 8.92 16.46
C GLN A 10 -21.71 8.98 14.95
N ASN A 11 -21.43 7.87 14.27
CA ASN A 11 -21.56 7.77 12.83
C ASN A 11 -21.78 6.32 12.42
N GLU A 12 -22.59 6.09 11.39
CA GLU A 12 -22.90 4.74 10.90
C GLU A 12 -21.66 4.00 10.38
N CYS A 13 -20.66 4.73 9.84
CA CYS A 13 -19.44 4.12 9.33
C CYS A 13 -18.51 3.56 10.42
N LEU A 14 -18.77 3.85 11.70
CA LEU A 14 -18.09 3.15 12.78
C LEU A 14 -18.45 1.66 12.80
N ASN A 15 -19.67 1.31 12.38
CA ASN A 15 -20.11 -0.07 12.10
C ASN A 15 -19.69 -1.10 13.15
N PHE A 16 -19.67 -0.70 14.44
CA PHE A 16 -19.37 -1.62 15.52
C PHE A 16 -20.47 -2.66 15.67
N LYS A 17 -20.09 -3.90 15.90
CA LYS A 17 -21.00 -5.01 16.13
C LYS A 17 -20.92 -5.45 17.59
N ILE A 18 -22.07 -5.73 18.18
CA ILE A 18 -22.15 -6.10 19.61
C ILE A 18 -21.41 -7.40 19.94
N GLU A 19 -21.27 -8.27 18.94
CA GLU A 19 -20.60 -9.57 19.05
C GLU A 19 -19.07 -9.45 19.01
N HIS A 20 -18.55 -8.30 18.61
CA HIS A 20 -17.13 -8.06 18.48
C HIS A 20 -16.62 -7.13 19.57
N LYS A 21 -15.72 -7.65 20.40
CA LYS A 21 -15.07 -6.86 21.44
C LYS A 21 -14.21 -5.78 20.79
N ILE A 22 -14.36 -4.55 21.23
CA ILE A 22 -13.54 -3.43 20.82
C ILE A 22 -12.38 -3.28 21.79
N ASP A 23 -11.16 -3.41 21.30
CA ASP A 23 -9.94 -3.08 22.03
C ASP A 23 -9.53 -1.66 21.64
N ILE A 24 -9.33 -0.79 22.64
CA ILE A 24 -9.03 0.63 22.45
C ILE A 24 -7.74 0.96 23.17
N GLU A 25 -6.83 1.62 22.45
CA GLU A 25 -5.68 2.31 23.03
C GLU A 25 -5.78 3.79 22.74
N TYR A 26 -5.21 4.61 23.61
CA TYR A 26 -5.20 6.06 23.41
C TYR A 26 -3.86 6.67 23.74
N LYS A 27 -3.56 7.77 23.07
CA LYS A 27 -2.43 8.65 23.37
C LYS A 27 -2.94 10.06 23.56
N LEU A 28 -2.74 10.58 24.76
CA LEU A 28 -3.06 11.97 25.09
C LEU A 28 -1.78 12.82 24.99
N THR A 29 -1.89 13.95 24.31
CA THR A 29 -0.88 15.01 24.29
C THR A 29 -1.49 16.30 24.84
N ASP A 30 -0.72 17.38 24.89
CA ASP A 30 -1.25 18.67 25.32
C ASP A 30 -2.31 19.24 24.39
N CYS A 31 -2.29 18.86 23.09
CA CYS A 31 -3.15 19.41 22.04
C CYS A 31 -4.09 18.39 21.44
N THR A 32 -3.86 17.08 21.58
CA THR A 32 -4.62 16.06 20.89
C THR A 32 -4.91 14.82 21.73
N LEU A 33 -6.07 14.21 21.48
CA LEU A 33 -6.40 12.86 21.90
C LEU A 33 -6.42 11.95 20.67
N ASN A 34 -5.51 11.01 20.60
CA ASN A 34 -5.45 10.01 19.54
C ASN A 34 -6.07 8.72 20.06
N LEU A 35 -7.05 8.18 19.35
CA LEU A 35 -7.72 6.93 19.67
C LEU A 35 -7.40 5.88 18.61
N TYR A 36 -6.94 4.71 19.04
CA TYR A 36 -6.69 3.55 18.20
C TYR A 36 -7.64 2.45 18.64
N PHE A 37 -8.37 1.84 17.70
CA PHE A 37 -9.32 0.81 18.05
C PHE A 37 -9.39 -0.30 16.99
N VAL A 38 -9.53 -1.52 17.50
CA VAL A 38 -9.59 -2.77 16.74
C VAL A 38 -10.78 -3.57 17.27
N ASP A 39 -11.61 -4.07 16.38
CA ASP A 39 -12.77 -4.90 16.73
C ASP A 39 -12.74 -6.26 16.01
N ARG A 40 -11.69 -6.56 15.25
CA ARG A 40 -11.53 -7.79 14.45
C ARG A 40 -12.63 -8.06 13.41
N PHE A 41 -13.50 -7.09 13.21
CA PHE A 41 -14.56 -7.13 12.20
C PHE A 41 -14.31 -6.08 11.11
N ASN A 42 -13.90 -4.89 11.51
CA ASN A 42 -13.49 -3.81 10.64
C ASN A 42 -11.96 -3.79 10.51
N TYR A 43 -11.42 -3.01 9.56
CA TYR A 43 -10.00 -2.68 9.55
C TYR A 43 -9.62 -1.92 10.83
N ASP A 44 -8.35 -2.00 11.20
CA ASP A 44 -7.81 -1.20 12.30
C ASP A 44 -8.03 0.28 12.01
N ARG A 45 -8.49 1.01 13.03
CA ARG A 45 -8.97 2.37 12.88
C ARG A 45 -8.29 3.31 13.84
N PHE A 46 -8.27 4.57 13.48
CA PHE A 46 -7.84 5.60 14.42
C PHE A 46 -8.60 6.90 14.19
N LEU A 47 -8.64 7.73 15.22
CA LEU A 47 -9.23 9.07 15.21
C LEU A 47 -8.34 10.01 16.01
N ILE A 48 -8.28 11.24 15.59
CA ILE A 48 -7.62 12.33 16.30
C ILE A 48 -8.68 13.38 16.66
N PHE A 49 -8.68 13.77 17.92
CA PHE A 49 -9.46 14.89 18.40
C PHE A 49 -8.51 16.00 18.85
N ASP A 50 -8.77 17.20 18.42
CA ASP A 50 -8.09 18.39 18.90
C ASP A 50 -8.68 18.81 20.26
N ILE A 51 -7.81 19.13 21.21
CA ILE A 51 -8.19 19.64 22.54
C ILE A 51 -8.29 21.15 22.46
N GLN A 52 -9.47 21.66 22.66
CA GLN A 52 -9.72 23.10 22.66
C GLN A 52 -9.27 23.74 23.99
N GLU A 53 -9.21 25.07 24.04
CA GLU A 53 -8.82 25.82 25.24
C GLU A 53 -9.75 25.55 26.44
N ASP A 54 -11.03 25.33 26.19
CA ASP A 54 -12.04 24.97 27.19
C ASP A 54 -12.01 23.48 27.58
N LYS A 55 -11.02 22.71 27.05
CA LYS A 55 -10.86 21.27 27.22
C LYS A 55 -11.94 20.42 26.53
N SER A 56 -12.76 21.01 25.69
CA SER A 56 -13.64 20.25 24.81
C SER A 56 -12.80 19.53 23.72
N LEU A 57 -13.37 18.45 23.16
CA LEU A 57 -12.75 17.65 22.10
C LEU A 57 -13.50 17.89 20.79
N THR A 58 -12.78 18.24 19.75
CA THR A 58 -13.32 18.38 18.39
C THR A 58 -12.58 17.43 17.45
N LEU A 59 -13.33 16.81 16.50
CA LEU A 59 -12.72 15.95 15.50
C LEU A 59 -11.71 16.76 14.67
N ALA A 60 -10.48 16.25 14.54
CA ALA A 60 -9.46 16.91 13.73
C ALA A 60 -9.90 17.00 12.26
N ASN A 61 -9.52 18.08 11.57
CA ASN A 61 -9.91 18.34 10.19
C ASN A 61 -9.51 17.24 9.21
N ASP A 62 -8.44 16.51 9.50
CA ASP A 62 -7.97 15.38 8.69
C ASP A 62 -9.01 14.26 8.56
N PHE A 63 -9.94 14.18 9.51
CA PHE A 63 -11.04 13.18 9.52
C PHE A 63 -12.39 13.73 9.06
N LYS A 64 -12.47 15.02 8.75
CA LYS A 64 -13.71 15.65 8.31
C LYS A 64 -13.88 15.58 6.79
N LYS A 65 -15.12 15.56 6.33
CA LYS A 65 -15.45 15.67 4.91
C LYS A 65 -15.10 17.06 4.39
N ILE A 66 -14.48 17.14 3.22
CA ILE A 66 -14.32 18.38 2.47
C ILE A 66 -15.62 18.66 1.71
N ILE A 67 -16.21 19.83 1.96
CA ILE A 67 -17.46 20.27 1.32
C ILE A 67 -17.26 21.35 0.25
N GLY A 68 -16.06 21.88 0.13
CA GLY A 68 -15.71 22.89 -0.86
C GLY A 68 -14.31 23.44 -0.64
N TYR A 69 -14.00 24.50 -1.38
CA TYR A 69 -12.75 25.25 -1.25
C TYR A 69 -13.08 26.74 -1.24
N ASN A 70 -12.34 27.52 -0.43
CA ASN A 70 -12.43 28.97 -0.42
C ASN A 70 -11.69 29.58 -1.63
N ASP A 71 -11.75 30.92 -1.75
CA ASP A 71 -11.08 31.66 -2.85
C ASP A 71 -9.55 31.47 -2.87
N CYS A 72 -8.94 31.13 -1.73
CA CYS A 72 -7.52 30.81 -1.59
C CYS A 72 -7.20 29.34 -1.87
N LYS A 73 -8.20 28.53 -2.32
CA LYS A 73 -8.11 27.07 -2.55
C LYS A 73 -7.82 26.25 -1.29
N GLU A 74 -8.13 26.79 -0.12
CA GLU A 74 -8.06 26.03 1.13
C GLU A 74 -9.35 25.23 1.31
N PRO A 75 -9.26 23.99 1.81
CA PRO A 75 -10.43 23.13 1.99
C PRO A 75 -11.38 23.68 3.09
N ILE A 76 -12.67 23.65 2.80
CA ILE A 76 -13.74 23.91 3.76
C ILE A 76 -14.24 22.55 4.27
N TYR A 77 -14.16 22.35 5.57
CA TYR A 77 -14.53 21.09 6.22
C TYR A 77 -15.96 21.16 6.78
N SER A 78 -16.68 20.04 6.71
CA SER A 78 -17.91 19.84 7.48
C SER A 78 -17.58 19.32 8.89
N GLU A 79 -18.58 19.29 9.77
CA GLU A 79 -18.43 18.62 11.08
C GLU A 79 -18.63 17.10 10.98
N GLU A 80 -18.90 16.57 9.79
CA GLU A 80 -19.13 15.14 9.58
C GLU A 80 -17.83 14.37 9.37
N LEU A 81 -17.76 13.18 9.96
CA LEU A 81 -16.68 12.22 9.74
C LEU A 81 -16.63 11.77 8.26
N ASP A 82 -15.46 11.81 7.67
CA ASP A 82 -15.20 11.13 6.40
C ASP A 82 -14.85 9.67 6.68
N CYS A 83 -15.76 8.77 6.37
CA CYS A 83 -15.60 7.34 6.60
C CYS A 83 -14.35 6.74 5.92
N ASN A 84 -13.92 7.31 4.81
CA ASN A 84 -12.74 6.82 4.08
C ASN A 84 -11.43 7.12 4.81
N LYS A 85 -11.45 8.08 5.73
CA LYS A 85 -10.28 8.47 6.52
C LYS A 85 -10.18 7.76 7.88
N LEU A 86 -11.17 6.95 8.21
CA LEU A 86 -11.27 6.26 9.49
C LEU A 86 -10.29 5.08 9.60
N ASN A 87 -10.01 4.41 8.49
CA ASN A 87 -9.15 3.24 8.50
C ASN A 87 -7.67 3.64 8.65
N TRP A 88 -6.96 2.96 9.55
CA TRP A 88 -5.51 3.11 9.73
C TRP A 88 -4.74 2.85 8.44
N TYR A 89 -5.19 1.84 7.71
CA TYR A 89 -4.73 1.54 6.36
C TYR A 89 -5.77 2.05 5.39
N GLU A 90 -5.36 2.95 4.52
CA GLU A 90 -6.21 3.40 3.43
C GLU A 90 -6.57 2.20 2.54
N ASP A 91 -7.77 2.22 1.97
CA ASP A 91 -8.17 1.29 0.92
C ASP A 91 -7.31 1.57 -0.33
N ILE A 92 -6.11 1.01 -0.30
CA ILE A 92 -5.21 1.10 -1.45
C ILE A 92 -5.60 -0.02 -2.39
N ASN A 93 -5.98 0.33 -3.60
CA ASN A 93 -6.29 -0.66 -4.64
C ASN A 93 -5.16 -1.66 -4.78
N ALA A 94 -5.49 -2.94 -4.73
CA ALA A 94 -4.55 -3.99 -5.02
C ALA A 94 -3.97 -3.81 -6.43
N LEU A 95 -2.64 -3.85 -6.54
CA LEU A 95 -1.96 -3.81 -7.83
C LEU A 95 -2.15 -5.15 -8.53
N CYS A 96 -2.48 -5.13 -9.81
CA CYS A 96 -2.72 -6.33 -10.61
C CYS A 96 -1.58 -6.53 -11.62
N PRO A 97 -0.47 -7.18 -11.22
CA PRO A 97 0.62 -7.47 -12.13
C PRO A 97 0.33 -8.69 -13.01
N SER A 98 0.86 -8.65 -14.22
CA SER A 98 0.95 -9.81 -15.11
C SER A 98 2.35 -9.89 -15.70
N ILE A 99 2.81 -11.10 -15.98
CA ILE A 99 4.12 -11.38 -16.61
C ILE A 99 3.90 -12.03 -17.97
N LYS A 100 4.73 -11.61 -18.93
CA LYS A 100 4.86 -12.21 -20.24
C LYS A 100 6.32 -12.38 -20.61
N GLU A 101 6.69 -13.54 -21.15
CA GLU A 101 8.01 -13.78 -21.72
C GLU A 101 8.16 -13.01 -23.03
N ILE A 102 9.31 -12.37 -23.20
CA ILE A 102 9.76 -11.74 -24.43
C ILE A 102 11.24 -12.08 -24.69
N ASN A 103 11.72 -11.86 -25.90
CA ASN A 103 13.14 -12.02 -26.23
C ASN A 103 13.94 -10.74 -25.91
N GLY A 104 15.26 -10.85 -25.83
CA GLY A 104 16.17 -9.73 -25.67
C GLY A 104 16.64 -9.50 -24.25
N GLY A 105 16.69 -10.53 -23.43
CA GLY A 105 17.26 -10.48 -22.09
C GLY A 105 18.38 -11.47 -21.87
N ASN A 106 18.75 -11.66 -20.60
CA ASN A 106 19.75 -12.61 -20.13
C ASN A 106 19.29 -13.35 -18.88
N LEU A 107 17.97 -13.65 -18.83
CA LEU A 107 17.42 -14.38 -17.68
C LEU A 107 17.95 -15.79 -17.60
N LYS A 108 18.19 -16.23 -16.40
CA LYS A 108 18.54 -17.62 -16.14
C LYS A 108 17.28 -18.48 -16.16
N THR A 109 17.43 -19.76 -16.47
CA THR A 109 16.35 -20.73 -16.26
C THR A 109 15.98 -20.77 -14.77
N GLY A 110 14.68 -20.85 -14.49
CA GLY A 110 14.16 -20.80 -13.13
C GLY A 110 12.74 -20.27 -13.08
N THR A 111 12.26 -19.98 -11.90
CA THR A 111 10.91 -19.44 -11.68
C THR A 111 10.99 -18.03 -11.13
N TYR A 112 10.19 -17.15 -11.68
CA TYR A 112 10.17 -15.72 -11.36
C TYR A 112 8.82 -15.30 -10.78
N ILE A 113 8.87 -14.42 -9.78
CA ILE A 113 7.70 -13.79 -9.18
C ILE A 113 7.95 -12.28 -9.14
N ALA A 114 6.96 -11.48 -9.53
CA ALA A 114 6.99 -10.03 -9.32
C ALA A 114 6.14 -9.67 -8.10
N LEU A 115 6.72 -8.88 -7.19
CA LEU A 115 6.04 -8.31 -6.02
C LEU A 115 6.04 -6.78 -6.15
N LEU A 116 4.93 -6.16 -5.79
CA LEU A 116 4.71 -4.73 -5.97
C LEU A 116 4.28 -4.04 -4.69
N SER A 117 4.85 -2.86 -4.42
CA SER A 117 4.42 -1.97 -3.35
C SER A 117 4.49 -0.53 -3.80
N TYR A 118 3.68 0.37 -3.22
CA TYR A 118 3.88 1.80 -3.41
C TYR A 118 5.12 2.28 -2.68
N SER A 119 5.78 3.30 -3.22
CA SER A 119 7.05 3.76 -2.66
C SER A 119 7.32 5.25 -2.86
N THR A 120 8.36 5.74 -2.20
CA THR A 120 8.99 7.03 -2.47
C THR A 120 9.90 6.94 -3.69
N SER A 121 10.38 8.09 -4.19
CA SER A 121 11.38 8.14 -5.28
C SER A 121 12.71 7.44 -4.95
N LYS A 122 12.99 7.22 -3.67
CA LYS A 122 14.18 6.51 -3.18
C LYS A 122 13.93 5.02 -2.95
N GLY A 123 12.79 4.48 -3.39
CA GLY A 123 12.45 3.08 -3.22
C GLY A 123 12.03 2.67 -1.80
N ILE A 124 11.83 3.64 -0.89
CA ILE A 124 11.31 3.32 0.45
C ILE A 124 9.84 2.95 0.32
N ALA A 125 9.49 1.74 0.75
CA ALA A 125 8.11 1.24 0.68
C ALA A 125 7.17 2.08 1.57
N LEU A 126 6.06 2.49 1.01
CA LEU A 126 4.96 3.21 1.68
C LEU A 126 3.77 2.28 1.99
N SER A 127 3.78 1.08 1.44
CA SER A 127 2.76 0.05 1.67
C SER A 127 3.42 -1.32 1.82
N ASN A 128 2.67 -2.29 2.31
CA ASN A 128 2.99 -3.70 2.14
C ASN A 128 2.96 -4.07 0.64
N TYR A 129 3.34 -5.29 0.30
CA TYR A 129 3.15 -5.80 -1.05
C TYR A 129 1.65 -5.92 -1.35
N LEU A 130 1.18 -5.12 -2.31
CA LEU A 130 -0.23 -5.01 -2.70
C LEU A 130 -0.54 -5.76 -4.01
N GLY A 131 0.45 -6.35 -4.62
CA GLY A 131 0.30 -7.17 -5.81
C GLY A 131 1.44 -8.16 -5.94
N ALA A 132 1.11 -9.35 -6.41
CA ALA A 132 2.07 -10.38 -6.75
C ALA A 132 1.60 -11.12 -8.00
N THR A 133 2.54 -11.56 -8.83
CA THR A 133 2.23 -12.47 -9.94
C THR A 133 2.18 -13.90 -9.46
N ASN A 134 1.55 -14.77 -10.23
CA ASN A 134 1.84 -16.20 -10.11
C ASN A 134 3.30 -16.47 -10.47
N PRO A 135 3.90 -17.55 -9.93
CA PRO A 135 5.22 -18.00 -10.36
C PRO A 135 5.26 -18.22 -11.88
N PHE A 136 6.24 -17.65 -12.54
CA PHE A 136 6.39 -17.71 -14.00
C PHE A 136 7.71 -18.42 -14.35
N PRO A 137 7.67 -19.59 -15.00
CA PRO A 137 8.88 -20.35 -15.34
C PRO A 137 9.54 -19.79 -16.60
N ILE A 138 10.87 -19.63 -16.56
CA ILE A 138 11.72 -19.47 -17.73
C ILE A 138 12.45 -20.79 -17.94
N VAL A 139 12.20 -21.41 -19.09
CA VAL A 139 12.77 -22.71 -19.44
C VAL A 139 13.55 -22.61 -20.74
N ASP A 140 14.62 -23.40 -20.88
CA ASP A 140 15.31 -23.60 -22.13
C ASP A 140 14.95 -25.00 -22.68
N LYS A 141 15.01 -25.13 -23.99
CA LYS A 141 14.68 -26.38 -24.71
C LYS A 141 15.69 -27.51 -24.46
N VAL A 142 16.88 -27.17 -23.97
CA VAL A 142 17.94 -28.16 -23.68
C VAL A 142 17.85 -28.54 -22.21
N LEU A 143 17.08 -29.57 -21.92
CA LEU A 143 16.91 -30.09 -20.57
C LEU A 143 18.02 -31.06 -20.20
N SER A 144 18.97 -30.60 -19.39
CA SER A 144 19.54 -31.42 -18.34
C SER A 144 18.99 -30.92 -17.01
N GLU A 145 18.45 -31.77 -16.18
CA GLU A 145 17.57 -31.45 -15.04
C GLU A 145 18.22 -30.64 -13.89
N GLN A 146 19.46 -30.20 -14.00
CA GLN A 146 20.20 -29.58 -12.88
C GLN A 146 21.06 -28.35 -13.24
N GLU A 147 21.12 -27.94 -14.49
CA GLU A 147 21.96 -26.80 -14.86
C GLU A 147 21.16 -25.52 -15.07
N ILE A 148 21.66 -24.41 -14.48
CA ILE A 148 21.11 -23.09 -14.68
C ILE A 148 21.72 -22.52 -15.96
N TYR A 149 20.89 -22.28 -16.97
CA TYR A 149 21.31 -21.67 -18.23
C TYR A 149 20.90 -20.22 -18.31
N VAL A 150 21.75 -19.39 -18.92
CA VAL A 150 21.38 -18.04 -19.33
C VAL A 150 20.67 -18.13 -20.67
N THR A 151 19.48 -17.57 -20.74
CA THR A 151 18.64 -17.55 -21.95
C THR A 151 18.72 -16.20 -22.65
N ASP A 152 18.11 -16.07 -23.82
CA ASP A 152 17.88 -14.80 -24.50
C ASP A 152 16.54 -14.12 -24.07
N LYS A 153 15.96 -14.56 -22.95
CA LYS A 153 14.65 -14.16 -22.49
C LYS A 153 14.70 -12.98 -21.53
N ALA A 154 13.62 -12.19 -21.60
CA ALA A 154 13.27 -11.13 -20.64
C ALA A 154 11.82 -11.30 -20.20
N LEU A 155 11.42 -10.61 -19.14
CA LEU A 155 10.04 -10.56 -18.66
C LEU A 155 9.46 -9.15 -18.89
N GLU A 156 8.40 -9.06 -19.66
CA GLU A 156 7.55 -7.88 -19.69
C GLU A 156 6.55 -7.98 -18.54
N ILE A 157 6.60 -7.04 -17.62
CA ILE A 157 5.71 -6.96 -16.46
C ILE A 157 4.76 -5.79 -16.71
N THR A 158 3.47 -6.10 -16.79
CA THR A 158 2.40 -5.09 -16.89
C THR A 158 1.70 -5.00 -15.55
N ILE A 159 1.58 -3.80 -15.01
CA ILE A 159 0.98 -3.50 -13.72
C ILE A 159 -0.29 -2.71 -13.98
N ASN A 160 -1.45 -3.30 -13.71
CA ASN A 160 -2.75 -2.66 -13.83
C ASN A 160 -3.30 -2.24 -12.47
N ASN A 161 -4.37 -1.47 -12.49
CA ASN A 161 -5.05 -0.97 -11.29
C ASN A 161 -4.16 -0.13 -10.38
N VAL A 162 -3.21 0.60 -10.97
CA VAL A 162 -2.34 1.52 -10.24
C VAL A 162 -3.17 2.72 -9.77
N SER A 163 -3.07 3.04 -8.48
CA SER A 163 -3.75 4.21 -7.93
C SER A 163 -3.19 5.49 -8.55
N THR A 164 -4.08 6.37 -8.97
CA THR A 164 -3.74 7.72 -9.45
C THR A 164 -3.75 8.76 -8.32
N ASP A 165 -3.87 8.31 -7.08
CA ASP A 165 -3.78 9.15 -5.89
C ASP A 165 -2.41 9.83 -5.82
N THR A 166 -2.41 11.16 -5.67
CA THR A 166 -1.19 11.97 -5.68
C THR A 166 -0.22 11.70 -4.53
N ARG A 167 -0.67 10.97 -3.49
CA ARG A 167 0.15 10.52 -2.37
C ARG A 167 1.15 9.45 -2.80
N TYR A 168 0.79 8.63 -3.78
CA TYR A 168 1.64 7.58 -4.33
C TYR A 168 2.20 8.02 -5.66
N LYS A 169 3.51 8.19 -5.72
CA LYS A 169 4.20 8.68 -6.92
C LYS A 169 5.02 7.61 -7.62
N TYR A 170 5.30 6.51 -6.92
CA TYR A 170 6.16 5.44 -7.42
C TYR A 170 5.64 4.08 -6.99
N VAL A 171 5.96 3.07 -7.79
CA VAL A 171 5.75 1.65 -7.49
C VAL A 171 7.12 0.97 -7.47
N ASN A 172 7.44 0.28 -6.38
CA ASN A 172 8.55 -0.64 -6.33
C ASN A 172 8.21 -1.95 -7.02
N LEU A 173 9.12 -2.41 -7.85
CA LEU A 173 9.09 -3.74 -8.43
C LEU A 173 10.21 -4.58 -7.82
N VAL A 174 9.83 -5.60 -7.09
CA VAL A 174 10.75 -6.61 -6.54
C VAL A 174 10.56 -7.89 -7.33
N ILE A 175 11.66 -8.47 -7.81
CA ILE A 175 11.65 -9.77 -8.48
C ILE A 175 12.22 -10.81 -7.52
N GLY A 176 11.43 -11.87 -7.31
CA GLY A 176 11.88 -13.10 -6.69
C GLY A 176 12.34 -14.08 -7.76
N GLU A 177 13.59 -14.50 -7.70
CA GLU A 177 14.20 -15.51 -8.59
C GLU A 177 14.35 -16.80 -7.79
N HIS A 178 13.67 -17.87 -8.20
CA HIS A 178 13.82 -19.19 -7.61
C HIS A 178 14.60 -20.10 -8.53
N GLN A 179 15.78 -20.53 -8.05
CA GLN A 179 16.72 -21.40 -8.77
C GLN A 179 17.27 -22.46 -7.80
N ASN A 180 17.25 -23.72 -8.15
CA ASN A 180 17.87 -24.82 -7.38
C ASN A 180 17.59 -24.75 -5.86
N SER A 181 16.34 -24.64 -5.46
CA SER A 181 15.89 -24.58 -4.05
C SER A 181 16.24 -23.28 -3.29
N PHE A 182 16.75 -22.27 -3.96
CA PHE A 182 17.02 -20.97 -3.38
C PHE A 182 16.16 -19.89 -4.04
N THR A 183 15.60 -18.99 -3.23
CA THR A 183 14.86 -17.82 -3.73
C THR A 183 15.59 -16.55 -3.29
N GLU A 184 15.95 -15.72 -4.24
CA GLU A 184 16.52 -14.39 -3.99
C GLU A 184 15.49 -13.32 -4.40
N TYR A 185 15.26 -12.33 -3.53
CA TYR A 185 14.40 -11.18 -3.83
C TYR A 185 15.26 -9.94 -4.06
N LYS A 186 14.98 -9.22 -5.14
CA LYS A 186 15.74 -8.02 -5.53
C LYS A 186 14.77 -6.90 -5.87
N LEU A 187 14.98 -5.71 -5.31
CA LEU A 187 14.35 -4.48 -5.83
C LEU A 187 15.03 -4.16 -7.17
N VAL A 188 14.29 -4.28 -8.26
CA VAL A 188 14.83 -4.09 -9.62
C VAL A 188 14.46 -2.73 -10.21
N ALA A 189 13.37 -2.14 -9.75
CA ALA A 189 12.96 -0.82 -10.22
C ALA A 189 12.07 -0.10 -9.21
N THR A 190 12.17 1.24 -9.21
CA THR A 190 11.22 2.17 -8.61
C THR A 190 10.60 2.96 -9.76
N ILE A 191 9.38 2.59 -10.16
CA ILE A 191 8.71 3.04 -11.38
C ILE A 191 7.84 4.25 -11.06
N PRO A 192 8.00 5.41 -11.72
CA PRO A 192 7.12 6.56 -11.53
C PRO A 192 5.71 6.24 -12.05
N ILE A 193 4.69 6.64 -11.28
CA ILE A 193 3.29 6.47 -11.67
C ILE A 193 2.94 7.54 -12.69
N THR A 194 2.67 7.11 -13.91
CA THR A 194 2.28 7.98 -15.05
C THR A 194 0.85 7.71 -15.52
N GLY A 195 0.16 6.74 -14.91
CA GLY A 195 -1.21 6.37 -15.24
C GLY A 195 -1.65 5.13 -14.47
N SER A 196 -2.84 4.63 -14.75
CA SER A 196 -3.42 3.45 -14.10
C SER A 196 -2.81 2.10 -14.56
N THR A 197 -1.96 2.14 -15.57
CA THR A 197 -1.22 0.98 -16.09
C THR A 197 0.24 1.36 -16.30
N LEU A 198 1.16 0.54 -15.77
CA LEU A 198 2.60 0.70 -15.94
C LEU A 198 3.17 -0.53 -16.64
N ARG A 199 4.30 -0.38 -17.31
CA ARG A 199 5.05 -1.48 -17.93
C ARG A 199 6.52 -1.37 -17.58
N TYR A 200 7.13 -2.53 -17.36
CA TYR A 200 8.57 -2.66 -17.12
C TYR A 200 9.10 -3.92 -17.80
N VAL A 201 10.30 -3.84 -18.35
CA VAL A 201 10.99 -4.99 -18.94
C VAL A 201 12.17 -5.35 -18.06
N TYR A 202 12.09 -6.53 -17.43
CA TYR A 202 13.17 -7.11 -16.64
C TYR A 202 14.04 -7.99 -17.51
N THR A 203 15.30 -7.60 -17.70
CA THR A 203 16.25 -8.28 -18.61
C THR A 203 17.20 -9.24 -17.89
N GLY A 204 17.28 -9.16 -16.56
CA GLY A 204 18.26 -9.90 -15.77
C GLY A 204 19.62 -9.20 -15.63
N ASN A 205 19.78 -8.03 -16.24
CA ASN A 205 21.02 -7.24 -16.20
C ASN A 205 20.99 -6.07 -15.22
N GLU A 206 19.88 -5.89 -14.52
CA GLU A 206 19.70 -4.79 -13.60
C GLU A 206 20.72 -4.90 -12.45
N LYS A 207 21.48 -3.83 -12.24
CA LYS A 207 22.44 -3.74 -11.15
C LYS A 207 21.72 -3.88 -9.81
N LYS A 208 22.31 -4.63 -8.89
CA LYS A 208 21.82 -4.71 -7.51
C LYS A 208 21.76 -3.31 -6.92
N GLY A 209 20.53 -2.92 -6.52
CA GLY A 209 20.23 -1.82 -5.63
C GLY A 209 20.87 -0.48 -5.95
N VAL A 210 20.08 0.52 -5.89
CA VAL A 210 20.55 1.91 -5.79
C VAL A 210 21.27 2.03 -4.44
N ASP A 211 22.54 2.45 -4.45
CA ASP A 211 23.26 2.91 -3.27
C ASP A 211 22.56 4.09 -2.60
#